data_7c3b43e34615e3d29fa1b8eb12e81518
#
_entry.id   7c3b43e34615e3d29fa1b8eb12e81518
#
_cell.length_a   1.000
_cell.length_b   1.000
_cell.length_c   1.000
_cell.angle_alpha   90.00
_cell.angle_beta   90.00
_cell.angle_gamma   90.00
#
_symmetry.space_group_name_H-M   'P 1'
#
loop_
_entity.id
_entity.type
_entity.pdbx_description
1 polymer ?
#
loop_
_entity_poly.entity_id
_entity_poly.type
_entity_poly.pdbx_seq_one_letter_code
_entity_poly.pdbx_strand_id
1 'polypeptide(L)'
;TVADARMLHAAWVERAVRFVESCQESDGAYRVPAIGDAEAVAQAEVFWTGMIAGILGRTPFSKTSHLEAAGVFLATRFTPDSVEHDGYAAMLAYAHFYTNVPDEEADEALQWCGRALEKGFRSRAVDAVATLRVLLTCDAQAMPGATFDVVELLEQLLEEQAGDGGFAELCADGPASRTTQTFDAMMAIVRLCAVLDANPGA
;
A
#
# COMPACT_ATOMS: atom_id res chain seq x y z
N THR A 1 1.62 -7.93 10.50
CA THR A 1 2.99 -7.34 10.49
C THR A 1 3.31 -6.64 11.80
N VAL A 2 4.57 -6.15 11.99
CA VAL A 2 4.98 -5.30 13.14
C VAL A 2 4.18 -4.00 13.15
N ALA A 3 3.88 -3.45 11.98
CA ALA A 3 3.05 -2.25 11.82
C ALA A 3 1.62 -2.49 12.31
N ASP A 4 1.01 -3.60 11.93
CA ASP A 4 -0.36 -3.96 12.35
C ASP A 4 -0.45 -4.18 13.86
N ALA A 5 0.62 -4.73 14.45
CA ALA A 5 0.74 -4.88 15.90
C ALA A 5 1.01 -3.55 16.66
N ARG A 6 1.10 -2.41 15.92
CA ARG A 6 1.44 -1.08 16.47
C ARG A 6 2.77 -1.05 17.25
N MET A 7 3.73 -1.88 16.84
CA MET A 7 5.03 -2.03 17.53
C MET A 7 6.18 -1.25 16.88
N LEU A 8 5.90 -0.40 15.87
CA LEU A 8 6.93 0.38 15.17
C LEU A 8 7.72 1.35 16.07
N HIS A 9 7.20 1.65 17.26
CA HIS A 9 7.87 2.50 18.26
C HIS A 9 8.66 1.70 19.30
N ALA A 10 8.70 0.38 19.22
CA ALA A 10 9.43 -0.45 20.18
C ALA A 10 10.96 -0.32 19.97
N ALA A 11 11.71 -0.23 21.06
CA ALA A 11 13.16 0.00 21.01
C ALA A 11 13.94 -1.03 20.18
N TRP A 12 13.48 -2.29 20.10
CA TRP A 12 14.14 -3.30 19.28
C TRP A 12 14.01 -3.02 17.77
N VAL A 13 12.99 -2.22 17.35
CA VAL A 13 12.78 -1.83 15.95
C VAL A 13 13.89 -0.92 15.45
N GLU A 14 14.51 -0.12 16.33
CA GLU A 14 15.61 0.78 15.93
C GLU A 14 16.74 0.05 15.19
N ARG A 15 17.12 -1.14 15.67
CA ARG A 15 18.17 -1.92 15.00
C ARG A 15 17.76 -2.43 13.63
N ALA A 16 16.49 -2.82 13.48
CA ALA A 16 15.95 -3.22 12.19
C ALA A 16 15.90 -2.04 11.22
N VAL A 17 15.49 -0.86 11.68
CA VAL A 17 15.51 0.39 10.89
C VAL A 17 16.91 0.72 10.41
N ARG A 18 17.91 0.70 11.30
CA ARG A 18 19.31 0.95 10.93
C ARG A 18 19.82 -0.02 9.86
N PHE A 19 19.45 -1.29 9.97
CA PHE A 19 19.81 -2.29 8.97
C PHE A 19 19.14 -1.98 7.63
N VAL A 20 17.83 -1.70 7.62
CA VAL A 20 17.10 -1.37 6.39
C VAL A 20 17.64 -0.10 5.75
N GLU A 21 17.90 0.97 6.52
CA GLU A 21 18.55 2.19 6.03
C GLU A 21 19.90 1.90 5.35
N SER A 22 20.69 0.96 5.90
CA SER A 22 21.98 0.58 5.30
C SER A 22 21.87 -0.17 3.97
N CYS A 23 20.68 -0.64 3.61
CA CYS A 23 20.38 -1.30 2.33
C CYS A 23 19.93 -0.31 1.24
N GLN A 24 19.76 0.98 1.58
CA GLN A 24 19.38 1.98 0.58
C GLN A 24 20.55 2.29 -0.35
N GLU A 25 20.28 2.29 -1.63
CA GLU A 25 21.26 2.64 -2.65
C GLU A 25 21.51 4.15 -2.71
N SER A 26 22.60 4.55 -3.36
CA SER A 26 23.00 5.96 -3.45
C SER A 26 22.03 6.87 -4.20
N ASP A 27 21.15 6.30 -5.02
CA ASP A 27 20.09 7.00 -5.74
C ASP A 27 18.76 7.05 -4.97
N GLY A 28 18.73 6.56 -3.74
CA GLY A 28 17.57 6.54 -2.86
C GLY A 28 16.68 5.29 -2.97
N ALA A 29 16.95 4.39 -3.92
CA ALA A 29 16.17 3.17 -4.10
C ALA A 29 16.44 2.10 -3.05
N TYR A 30 15.43 1.28 -2.80
CA TYR A 30 15.59 -0.01 -2.15
C TYR A 30 15.40 -1.13 -3.18
N ARG A 31 16.49 -1.85 -3.48
CA ARG A 31 16.49 -2.89 -4.50
C ARG A 31 16.43 -4.27 -3.90
N VAL A 32 15.39 -5.00 -4.26
CA VAL A 32 15.26 -6.43 -3.98
C VAL A 32 15.48 -7.17 -5.29
N PRO A 33 16.25 -8.27 -5.32
CA PRO A 33 16.44 -9.03 -6.54
C PRO A 33 15.11 -9.38 -7.18
N ALA A 34 14.87 -8.89 -8.39
CA ALA A 34 13.68 -9.15 -9.19
C ALA A 34 14.05 -10.00 -10.41
N ILE A 35 13.15 -10.88 -10.81
CA ILE A 35 13.29 -11.70 -12.01
C ILE A 35 12.35 -11.11 -13.07
N GLY A 36 12.88 -10.74 -14.21
CA GLY A 36 12.09 -10.17 -15.31
C GLY A 36 12.92 -9.36 -16.26
N ASP A 37 12.25 -8.68 -17.18
CA ASP A 37 12.86 -7.70 -18.07
C ASP A 37 13.15 -6.37 -17.35
N ALA A 38 13.68 -5.39 -18.06
CA ALA A 38 14.07 -4.10 -17.49
C ALA A 38 12.86 -3.33 -16.93
N GLU A 39 11.67 -3.50 -17.52
CA GLU A 39 10.44 -2.86 -17.07
C GLU A 39 9.95 -3.46 -15.74
N ALA A 40 9.89 -4.79 -15.65
CA ALA A 40 9.54 -5.49 -14.41
C ALA A 40 10.51 -5.15 -13.25
N VAL A 41 11.80 -5.01 -13.55
CA VAL A 41 12.80 -4.58 -12.56
C VAL A 41 12.53 -3.14 -12.10
N ALA A 42 12.25 -2.21 -13.02
CA ALA A 42 11.95 -0.82 -12.69
C ALA A 42 10.67 -0.70 -11.83
N GLN A 43 9.62 -1.44 -12.17
CA GLN A 43 8.39 -1.51 -11.36
C GLN A 43 8.65 -2.08 -9.97
N ALA A 44 9.47 -3.12 -9.84
CA ALA A 44 9.86 -3.69 -8.56
C ALA A 44 10.67 -2.69 -7.70
N GLU A 45 11.55 -1.88 -8.32
CA GLU A 45 12.29 -0.83 -7.61
C GLU A 45 11.35 0.24 -7.02
N VAL A 46 10.36 0.69 -7.78
CA VAL A 46 9.32 1.61 -7.31
C VAL A 46 8.54 0.98 -6.16
N PHE A 47 8.06 -0.25 -6.35
CA PHE A 47 7.28 -0.96 -5.35
C PHE A 47 8.04 -1.10 -4.03
N TRP A 48 9.23 -1.66 -4.04
CA TRP A 48 9.99 -1.88 -2.81
C TRP A 48 10.43 -0.57 -2.16
N THR A 49 10.80 0.45 -2.93
CA THR A 49 11.19 1.74 -2.38
C THR A 49 10.01 2.40 -1.67
N GLY A 50 8.84 2.48 -2.30
CA GLY A 50 7.65 3.07 -1.70
C GLY A 50 7.17 2.32 -0.46
N MET A 51 7.14 0.98 -0.52
CA MET A 51 6.72 0.15 0.61
C MET A 51 7.68 0.23 1.80
N ILE A 52 8.98 0.18 1.56
CA ILE A 52 9.99 0.25 2.63
C ILE A 52 10.03 1.66 3.23
N ALA A 53 10.15 2.70 2.40
CA ALA A 53 10.22 4.07 2.88
C ALA A 53 8.93 4.50 3.60
N GLY A 54 7.75 4.08 3.11
CA GLY A 54 6.49 4.33 3.80
C GLY A 54 6.42 3.70 5.20
N ILE A 55 6.92 2.48 5.38
CA ILE A 55 7.02 1.87 6.73
C ILE A 55 8.04 2.61 7.58
N LEU A 56 9.18 3.02 7.02
CA LEU A 56 10.20 3.79 7.73
C LEU A 56 9.65 5.14 8.20
N GLY A 57 8.81 5.81 7.41
CA GLY A 57 8.14 7.05 7.78
C GLY A 57 7.21 6.93 8.98
N ARG A 58 6.71 5.72 9.27
CA ARG A 58 5.84 5.44 10.44
C ARG A 58 6.60 5.19 11.74
N THR A 59 7.93 5.10 11.70
CA THR A 59 8.76 4.86 12.89
C THR A 59 9.55 6.12 13.28
N PRO A 60 9.73 6.40 14.58
CA PRO A 60 10.52 7.55 15.03
C PRO A 60 12.03 7.36 14.87
N PHE A 61 12.48 6.18 14.41
CA PHE A 61 13.89 5.84 14.35
C PHE A 61 14.53 6.11 12.99
N SER A 62 13.72 6.37 11.95
CA SER A 62 14.22 6.63 10.60
C SER A 62 14.83 8.03 10.49
N LYS A 63 15.90 8.14 9.71
CA LYS A 63 16.52 9.43 9.41
C LYS A 63 15.80 10.09 8.24
N THR A 64 15.52 11.38 8.39
CA THR A 64 14.87 12.19 7.35
C THR A 64 15.61 12.11 6.00
N SER A 65 16.96 12.10 6.02
CA SER A 65 17.75 12.02 4.78
C SER A 65 17.50 10.74 3.96
N HIS A 66 17.17 9.61 4.59
CA HIS A 66 16.80 8.38 3.87
C HIS A 66 15.41 8.46 3.25
N LEU A 67 14.48 9.11 3.96
CA LEU A 67 13.13 9.32 3.46
C LEU A 67 13.12 10.32 2.29
N GLU A 68 13.87 11.42 2.41
CA GLU A 68 14.04 12.42 1.34
C GLU A 68 14.68 11.79 0.09
N ALA A 69 15.73 10.97 0.24
CA ALA A 69 16.34 10.27 -0.89
C ALA A 69 15.37 9.33 -1.59
N ALA A 70 14.54 8.59 -0.84
CA ALA A 70 13.48 7.76 -1.41
C ALA A 70 12.41 8.59 -2.11
N GLY A 71 12.04 9.76 -1.56
CA GLY A 71 11.11 10.70 -2.18
C GLY A 71 11.62 11.19 -3.53
N VAL A 72 12.86 11.64 -3.61
CA VAL A 72 13.48 12.05 -4.89
C VAL A 72 13.47 10.90 -5.90
N PHE A 73 13.81 9.68 -5.48
CA PHE A 73 13.75 8.51 -6.36
C PHE A 73 12.35 8.27 -6.90
N LEU A 74 11.33 8.30 -6.04
CA LEU A 74 9.94 8.05 -6.41
C LEU A 74 9.37 9.18 -7.28
N ALA A 75 9.61 10.44 -6.93
CA ALA A 75 9.14 11.61 -7.68
C ALA A 75 9.65 11.62 -9.13
N THR A 76 10.90 11.22 -9.37
CA THR A 76 11.44 11.13 -10.74
C THR A 76 10.77 10.07 -11.62
N ARG A 77 10.00 9.16 -11.03
CA ARG A 77 9.31 8.03 -11.71
C ARG A 77 7.80 8.15 -11.65
N PHE A 78 7.30 9.04 -10.82
CA PHE A 78 5.87 9.27 -10.70
C PHE A 78 5.34 9.96 -11.96
N THR A 79 4.32 9.38 -12.55
CA THR A 79 3.46 10.01 -13.56
C THR A 79 2.03 9.54 -13.33
N PRO A 80 1.00 10.29 -13.74
CA PRO A 80 -0.37 9.78 -13.73
C PRO A 80 -0.51 8.42 -14.40
N ASP A 81 0.21 8.19 -15.51
CA ASP A 81 0.20 6.92 -16.23
C ASP A 81 0.79 5.77 -15.41
N SER A 82 1.82 6.01 -14.59
CA SER A 82 2.42 4.96 -13.76
C SER A 82 1.46 4.39 -12.71
N VAL A 83 0.49 5.17 -12.23
CA VAL A 83 -0.53 4.67 -11.28
C VAL A 83 -1.77 4.13 -12.01
N GLU A 84 -2.04 4.54 -13.25
CA GLU A 84 -3.18 4.05 -14.03
C GLU A 84 -2.88 2.78 -14.83
N HIS A 85 -1.66 2.63 -15.36
CA HIS A 85 -1.28 1.59 -16.33
C HIS A 85 -0.25 0.59 -15.79
N ASP A 86 0.68 1.02 -14.91
CA ASP A 86 1.69 0.13 -14.32
C ASP A 86 1.12 -0.75 -13.19
N GLY A 87 -0.17 -0.61 -12.96
CA GLY A 87 -0.96 -1.51 -12.14
C GLY A 87 -0.94 -1.19 -10.66
N TYR A 88 -1.61 -2.09 -9.94
CA TYR A 88 -1.87 -2.01 -8.52
C TYR A 88 -0.61 -1.86 -7.65
N ALA A 89 0.51 -2.47 -8.04
CA ALA A 89 1.73 -2.47 -7.22
C ALA A 89 2.35 -1.07 -7.12
N ALA A 90 2.43 -0.33 -8.23
CA ALA A 90 2.95 1.05 -8.24
C ALA A 90 2.02 1.97 -7.45
N MET A 91 0.71 1.89 -7.68
CA MET A 91 -0.30 2.66 -6.94
C MET A 91 -0.19 2.43 -5.42
N LEU A 92 -0.09 1.18 -4.98
CA LEU A 92 0.07 0.83 -3.56
C LEU A 92 1.34 1.44 -2.97
N ALA A 93 2.45 1.38 -3.71
CA ALA A 93 3.74 1.91 -3.26
C ALA A 93 3.73 3.43 -3.09
N TYR A 94 3.22 4.16 -4.09
CA TYR A 94 3.07 5.61 -4.03
C TYR A 94 2.10 6.03 -2.93
N ALA A 95 0.94 5.40 -2.86
CA ALA A 95 -0.04 5.70 -1.82
C ALA A 95 0.55 5.48 -0.41
N HIS A 96 1.28 4.38 -0.21
CA HIS A 96 1.90 4.10 1.08
C HIS A 96 3.01 5.09 1.43
N PHE A 97 3.86 5.45 0.47
CA PHE A 97 4.93 6.43 0.69
C PHE A 97 4.35 7.80 1.03
N TYR A 98 3.55 8.38 0.14
CA TYR A 98 3.05 9.75 0.28
C TYR A 98 2.06 9.95 1.44
N THR A 99 1.45 8.88 1.94
CA THR A 99 0.65 8.96 3.18
C THR A 99 1.53 9.05 4.44
N ASN A 100 2.70 8.42 4.45
CA ASN A 100 3.50 8.25 5.67
C ASN A 100 4.79 9.07 5.70
N VAL A 101 5.18 9.68 4.59
CA VAL A 101 6.37 10.53 4.48
C VAL A 101 5.94 11.93 4.03
N PRO A 102 6.25 12.99 4.79
CA PRO A 102 5.97 14.36 4.35
C PRO A 102 6.74 14.68 3.07
N ASP A 103 6.00 15.09 2.03
CA ASP A 103 6.54 15.43 0.72
C ASP A 103 5.66 16.51 0.06
N GLU A 104 6.26 17.42 -0.72
CA GLU A 104 5.53 18.53 -1.39
C GLU A 104 4.57 18.02 -2.46
N GLU A 105 4.85 16.87 -3.07
CA GLU A 105 4.04 16.28 -4.14
C GLU A 105 2.95 15.32 -3.60
N ALA A 106 2.89 15.10 -2.28
CA ALA A 106 2.02 14.10 -1.67
C ALA A 106 0.54 14.29 -2.03
N ASP A 107 0.04 15.52 -1.96
CA ASP A 107 -1.39 15.80 -2.22
C ASP A 107 -1.78 15.45 -3.66
N GLU A 108 -0.96 15.80 -4.65
CA GLU A 108 -1.20 15.50 -6.04
C GLU A 108 -1.11 14.00 -6.32
N ALA A 109 -0.04 13.37 -5.84
CA ALA A 109 0.19 11.94 -6.01
C ALA A 109 -0.93 11.10 -5.39
N LEU A 110 -1.37 11.44 -4.17
CA LEU A 110 -2.47 10.75 -3.49
C LEU A 110 -3.81 10.91 -4.21
N GLN A 111 -4.09 12.09 -4.81
CA GLN A 111 -5.29 12.29 -5.64
C GLN A 111 -5.28 11.40 -6.88
N TRP A 112 -4.14 11.25 -7.55
CA TRP A 112 -4.02 10.34 -8.69
C TRP A 112 -4.17 8.88 -8.27
N CYS A 113 -3.53 8.46 -7.18
CA CYS A 113 -3.70 7.12 -6.62
C CYS A 113 -5.17 6.83 -6.27
N GLY A 114 -5.86 7.77 -5.63
CA GLY A 114 -7.27 7.60 -5.28
C GLY A 114 -8.19 7.46 -6.48
N ARG A 115 -7.99 8.28 -7.53
CA ARG A 115 -8.77 8.18 -8.79
C ARG A 115 -8.50 6.85 -9.51
N ALA A 116 -7.23 6.43 -9.58
CA ALA A 116 -6.87 5.16 -10.20
C ALA A 116 -7.46 3.98 -9.43
N LEU A 117 -7.42 4.03 -8.09
CA LEU A 117 -8.02 3.02 -7.22
C LEU A 117 -9.53 2.93 -7.42
N GLU A 118 -10.25 4.07 -7.43
CA GLU A 118 -11.68 4.11 -7.69
C GLU A 118 -12.02 3.56 -9.07
N LYS A 119 -11.31 3.99 -10.11
CA LYS A 119 -11.50 3.49 -11.47
C LYS A 119 -11.31 1.97 -11.54
N GLY A 120 -10.25 1.45 -10.91
CA GLY A 120 -9.99 0.01 -10.82
C GLY A 120 -11.08 -0.74 -10.06
N PHE A 121 -11.53 -0.23 -8.93
CA PHE A 121 -12.62 -0.78 -8.13
C PHE A 121 -13.94 -0.81 -8.89
N ARG A 122 -14.37 0.33 -9.47
CA ARG A 122 -15.62 0.43 -10.24
C ARG A 122 -15.66 -0.47 -11.47
N SER A 123 -14.51 -0.64 -12.14
CA SER A 123 -14.38 -1.53 -13.31
C SER A 123 -14.17 -3.00 -12.96
N ARG A 124 -14.07 -3.33 -11.67
CA ARG A 124 -13.71 -4.68 -11.18
C ARG A 124 -12.34 -5.17 -11.66
N ALA A 125 -11.46 -4.26 -12.10
CA ALA A 125 -10.06 -4.57 -12.41
C ALA A 125 -9.20 -4.70 -11.14
N VAL A 126 -9.62 -4.04 -10.06
CA VAL A 126 -9.06 -4.18 -8.72
C VAL A 126 -10.18 -4.70 -7.81
N ASP A 127 -9.95 -5.82 -7.14
CA ASP A 127 -10.93 -6.40 -6.24
C ASP A 127 -11.05 -5.63 -4.91
N ALA A 128 -12.07 -5.94 -4.11
CA ALA A 128 -12.30 -5.25 -2.84
C ALA A 128 -11.17 -5.51 -1.84
N VAL A 129 -10.58 -6.71 -1.82
CA VAL A 129 -9.46 -7.02 -0.91
C VAL A 129 -8.24 -6.17 -1.23
N ALA A 130 -7.91 -6.02 -2.52
CA ALA A 130 -6.81 -5.18 -2.96
C ALA A 130 -7.07 -3.70 -2.69
N THR A 131 -8.28 -3.22 -2.95
CA THR A 131 -8.70 -1.85 -2.63
C THR A 131 -8.53 -1.56 -1.14
N LEU A 132 -9.03 -2.45 -0.30
CA LEU A 132 -8.90 -2.34 1.15
C LEU A 132 -7.45 -2.44 1.63
N ARG A 133 -6.61 -3.24 0.96
CA ARG A 133 -5.18 -3.32 1.26
C ARG A 133 -4.49 -1.97 1.08
N VAL A 134 -4.83 -1.19 0.05
CA VAL A 134 -4.31 0.18 -0.12
C VAL A 134 -4.72 1.04 1.07
N LEU A 135 -6.01 1.06 1.42
CA LEU A 135 -6.51 1.85 2.55
C LEU A 135 -5.86 1.45 3.88
N LEU A 136 -5.77 0.13 4.15
CA LEU A 136 -5.14 -0.39 5.37
C LEU A 136 -3.64 -0.05 5.45
N THR A 137 -2.94 -0.14 4.32
CA THR A 137 -1.51 0.17 4.24
C THR A 137 -1.26 1.66 4.50
N CYS A 138 -2.18 2.51 4.05
CA CYS A 138 -2.16 3.95 4.30
C CYS A 138 -2.71 4.34 5.69
N ASP A 139 -3.24 3.38 6.47
CA ASP A 139 -3.96 3.63 7.72
C ASP A 139 -5.12 4.64 7.55
N ALA A 140 -5.76 4.57 6.38
CA ALA A 140 -6.78 5.52 5.92
C ALA A 140 -8.14 4.82 5.77
N GLN A 141 -9.22 5.59 5.89
CA GLN A 141 -10.60 5.16 5.63
C GLN A 141 -11.04 5.52 4.21
N ALA A 142 -10.41 6.51 3.63
CA ALA A 142 -10.63 6.98 2.27
C ALA A 142 -9.32 7.54 1.71
N MET A 143 -9.22 7.61 0.39
CA MET A 143 -8.11 8.27 -0.29
C MET A 143 -8.58 9.55 -0.96
N PRO A 144 -7.75 10.61 -0.98
CA PRO A 144 -8.03 11.79 -1.78
C PRO A 144 -8.32 11.41 -3.24
N GLY A 145 -9.40 11.94 -3.80
CA GLY A 145 -9.80 11.66 -5.18
C GLY A 145 -10.66 10.42 -5.39
N ALA A 146 -10.82 9.55 -4.40
CA ALA A 146 -11.77 8.43 -4.41
C ALA A 146 -13.09 8.80 -3.73
N THR A 147 -14.21 8.27 -4.24
CA THR A 147 -15.57 8.56 -3.76
C THR A 147 -16.35 7.34 -3.30
N PHE A 148 -15.79 6.13 -3.36
CA PHE A 148 -16.45 4.93 -2.82
C PHE A 148 -16.53 5.01 -1.29
N ASP A 149 -17.58 4.45 -0.73
CA ASP A 149 -17.79 4.41 0.70
C ASP A 149 -17.48 3.02 1.32
N VAL A 150 -17.44 2.99 2.65
CA VAL A 150 -17.12 1.77 3.41
C VAL A 150 -18.17 0.67 3.22
N VAL A 151 -19.44 1.03 3.06
CA VAL A 151 -20.55 0.05 2.88
C VAL A 151 -20.41 -0.61 1.53
N GLU A 152 -20.15 0.17 0.46
CA GLU A 152 -19.94 -0.34 -0.89
C GLU A 152 -18.75 -1.31 -0.96
N LEU A 153 -17.64 -0.96 -0.29
CA LEU A 153 -16.48 -1.84 -0.19
C LEU A 153 -16.79 -3.15 0.54
N LEU A 154 -17.56 -3.07 1.63
CA LEU A 154 -17.93 -4.25 2.40
C LEU A 154 -18.87 -5.16 1.60
N GLU A 155 -19.86 -4.58 0.90
CA GLU A 155 -20.77 -5.33 0.05
C GLU A 155 -20.03 -6.10 -1.04
N GLN A 156 -19.11 -5.43 -1.76
CA GLN A 156 -18.29 -6.09 -2.78
C GLN A 156 -17.37 -7.15 -2.17
N LEU A 157 -16.80 -6.89 -1.00
CA LEU A 157 -15.96 -7.88 -0.31
C LEU A 157 -16.72 -9.15 0.02
N LEU A 158 -17.97 -9.03 0.47
CA LEU A 158 -18.84 -10.19 0.74
C LEU A 158 -19.21 -10.95 -0.54
N GLU A 159 -19.40 -10.25 -1.67
CA GLU A 159 -19.62 -10.88 -2.97
C GLU A 159 -18.41 -11.67 -3.48
N GLU A 160 -17.20 -11.21 -3.18
CA GLU A 160 -15.94 -11.83 -3.59
C GLU A 160 -15.55 -13.04 -2.74
N GLN A 161 -16.21 -13.27 -1.60
CA GLN A 161 -15.91 -14.40 -0.74
C GLN A 161 -16.33 -15.72 -1.39
N ALA A 162 -15.38 -16.65 -1.48
CA ALA A 162 -15.65 -18.00 -1.99
C ALA A 162 -16.47 -18.84 -1.00
N GLY A 163 -17.13 -19.91 -1.49
CA GLY A 163 -17.98 -20.77 -0.67
C GLY A 163 -17.27 -21.51 0.47
N ASP A 164 -15.93 -21.55 0.46
CA ASP A 164 -15.09 -22.08 1.55
C ASP A 164 -14.64 -21.01 2.56
N GLY A 165 -15.12 -19.77 2.39
CA GLY A 165 -14.81 -18.62 3.24
C GLY A 165 -13.51 -17.89 2.88
N GLY A 166 -12.75 -18.38 1.91
CA GLY A 166 -11.52 -17.74 1.45
C GLY A 166 -11.78 -16.69 0.37
N PHE A 167 -10.75 -15.91 0.04
CA PHE A 167 -10.75 -14.94 -1.05
C PHE A 167 -9.83 -15.40 -2.18
N ALA A 168 -10.23 -15.11 -3.40
CA ALA A 168 -9.40 -15.38 -4.58
C ALA A 168 -8.15 -14.49 -4.55
N GLU A 169 -7.14 -14.91 -5.27
CA GLU A 169 -5.88 -14.21 -5.40
C GLU A 169 -5.87 -13.32 -6.65
N LEU A 170 -5.34 -12.11 -6.50
CA LEU A 170 -5.12 -11.19 -7.64
C LEU A 170 -4.09 -11.71 -8.64
N CYS A 171 -3.13 -12.52 -8.17
CA CYS A 171 -2.08 -13.11 -8.98
C CYS A 171 -2.00 -14.61 -8.66
N ALA A 172 -2.11 -15.45 -9.67
CA ALA A 172 -2.26 -16.91 -9.54
C ALA A 172 -1.00 -17.69 -9.07
N ASP A 173 -0.29 -17.19 -8.05
CA ASP A 173 1.02 -17.73 -7.65
C ASP A 173 0.98 -18.75 -6.50
N GLY A 174 -0.17 -19.32 -6.19
CA GLY A 174 -0.26 -20.49 -5.34
C GLY A 174 -0.94 -20.33 -3.98
N PRO A 175 -1.07 -21.40 -3.19
CA PRO A 175 -1.90 -21.43 -1.98
C PRO A 175 -1.43 -20.48 -0.85
N ALA A 176 -0.15 -20.13 -0.82
CA ALA A 176 0.37 -19.19 0.19
C ALA A 176 -0.20 -17.78 0.01
N SER A 177 -0.39 -17.36 -1.21
CA SER A 177 -0.90 -16.06 -1.59
C SER A 177 -2.40 -15.95 -1.31
N ARG A 178 -3.20 -16.99 -1.57
CA ARG A 178 -4.61 -17.05 -1.17
C ARG A 178 -4.80 -16.94 0.35
N THR A 179 -3.91 -17.54 1.13
CA THR A 179 -3.92 -17.41 2.58
C THR A 179 -3.66 -15.99 3.02
N THR A 180 -2.70 -15.31 2.37
CA THR A 180 -2.39 -13.89 2.64
C THR A 180 -3.57 -13.00 2.28
N GLN A 181 -4.19 -13.21 1.11
CA GLN A 181 -5.36 -12.48 0.66
C GLN A 181 -6.54 -12.62 1.65
N THR A 182 -6.80 -13.85 2.09
CA THR A 182 -7.85 -14.12 3.08
C THR A 182 -7.56 -13.45 4.42
N PHE A 183 -6.29 -13.45 4.86
CA PHE A 183 -5.90 -12.76 6.09
C PHE A 183 -6.05 -11.24 5.96
N ASP A 184 -5.65 -10.65 4.85
CA ASP A 184 -5.81 -9.22 4.58
C ASP A 184 -7.30 -8.83 4.56
N ALA A 185 -8.16 -9.65 3.94
CA ALA A 185 -9.60 -9.46 3.95
C ALA A 185 -10.19 -9.50 5.38
N MET A 186 -9.77 -10.46 6.19
CA MET A 186 -10.19 -10.53 7.60
C MET A 186 -9.76 -9.29 8.39
N MET A 187 -8.53 -8.83 8.20
CA MET A 187 -8.05 -7.59 8.86
C MET A 187 -8.83 -6.37 8.40
N ALA A 188 -9.18 -6.31 7.11
CA ALA A 188 -10.01 -5.25 6.55
C ALA A 188 -11.40 -5.22 7.17
N ILE A 189 -12.08 -6.35 7.23
CA ILE A 189 -13.42 -6.48 7.85
C ILE A 189 -13.40 -5.98 9.29
N VAL A 190 -12.43 -6.42 10.09
CA VAL A 190 -12.31 -5.99 11.50
C VAL A 190 -12.15 -4.47 11.62
N ARG A 191 -11.34 -3.85 10.75
CA ARG A 191 -11.15 -2.40 10.77
C ARG A 191 -12.38 -1.64 10.27
N LEU A 192 -13.03 -2.13 9.21
CA LEU A 192 -14.25 -1.52 8.68
C LEU A 192 -15.40 -1.57 9.71
N CYS A 193 -15.61 -2.70 10.38
CA CYS A 193 -16.59 -2.81 11.44
C CYS A 193 -16.30 -1.83 12.59
N ALA A 194 -15.04 -1.68 12.99
CA ALA A 194 -14.67 -0.72 14.01
C ALA A 194 -14.97 0.75 13.62
N VAL A 195 -14.85 1.07 12.32
CA VAL A 195 -15.21 2.40 11.79
C VAL A 195 -16.71 2.63 11.82
N LEU A 196 -17.49 1.64 11.38
CA LEU A 196 -18.96 1.71 11.39
C LEU A 196 -19.49 1.81 12.82
N ASP A 197 -18.93 1.06 13.77
CA ASP A 197 -19.30 1.13 15.19
C ASP A 197 -18.98 2.49 15.83
N ALA A 198 -17.91 3.16 15.36
CA ALA A 198 -17.53 4.48 15.85
C ALA A 198 -18.41 5.61 15.27
N ASN A 199 -19.07 5.39 14.14
CA ASN A 199 -19.92 6.35 13.44
C ASN A 199 -21.32 5.77 13.12
N PRO A 200 -22.16 5.48 14.13
CA PRO A 200 -23.45 4.79 13.94
C PRO A 200 -24.53 5.61 13.22
N GLY A 201 -24.18 6.67 12.54
CA GLY A 201 -25.10 7.57 11.81
C GLY A 201 -24.53 8.14 10.50
N ALA A 202 -23.45 7.55 9.97
CA ALA A 202 -22.90 7.93 8.68
C ALA A 202 -23.60 7.18 7.54
#